data_5c3202551a1bd20acc80f880e5935add
#
_entry.id   5c3202551a1bd20acc80f880e5935add
#
_cell.length_a   1.000
_cell.length_b   1.000
_cell.length_c   1.000
_cell.angle_alpha   90.00
_cell.angle_beta   90.00
_cell.angle_gamma   90.00
#
_symmetry.space_group_name_H-M   'P 1'
#
loop_
_entity.id
_entity.type
_entity.pdbx_description
1 polymer ?
#
loop_
_entity_poly.entity_id
_entity_poly.type
_entity_poly.pdbx_seq_one_letter_code
_entity_poly.pdbx_strand_id
1 'polypeptide(L)'
;MKKRILSLLLAVSIACSMLVVPANAAASNAAVQTAVTLGGLTSEQASALSTALTRGQLAKLLVTFSAYRESAATQGNTGTLFTDVDSGNEYAPYIRIAVQQGWLSGYTDGSFRPDNGVTLEEACTAALKLLGYDVTTLSGSFPAAQLNKAGSLGLRAGLSAVQGQGLTLEDAAVLFYNALTASTAENQTYAATLGFTVTDGRIDLSSVLLSSVEGPFVADGTTQLPFAPAAVYRNDTVATDAALNAYDVYYYSASARTVWIYSRKAAGRITAVSPSASAPTSVTVAGTSYTLASSAAASVLSAFNGGGVGQVVTLLLGMNNEAVAVLTGEEADSVFYGVVQTSSRSLTEENGADVLQSVQVACTDGVTRTVNVDKSLNFPTGWL
;
A
#
# COMPACT_ATOMS: atom_id res chain seq x y z
N MET A 1 4.55 -16.63 -6.51
CA MET A 1 5.28 -15.39 -6.20
C MET A 1 5.60 -14.54 -7.42
N LYS A 2 6.31 -15.02 -8.47
CA LYS A 2 6.75 -14.18 -9.62
C LYS A 2 5.66 -13.48 -10.43
N LYS A 3 4.46 -14.07 -10.61
CA LYS A 3 3.36 -13.44 -11.40
C LYS A 3 2.61 -12.31 -10.67
N ARG A 4 2.74 -12.18 -9.35
CA ARG A 4 1.98 -11.28 -8.48
C ARG A 4 2.79 -10.06 -8.06
N ILE A 5 4.09 -10.22 -7.95
CA ILE A 5 5.04 -9.10 -8.00
C ILE A 5 4.86 -8.35 -9.33
N LEU A 6 4.46 -9.05 -10.40
CA LEU A 6 4.21 -8.46 -11.71
C LEU A 6 2.95 -7.59 -11.74
N SER A 7 1.86 -7.89 -11.01
CA SER A 7 0.66 -7.06 -10.96
C SER A 7 0.88 -5.78 -10.12
N LEU A 8 1.64 -5.89 -9.02
CA LEU A 8 2.06 -4.73 -8.25
C LEU A 8 3.11 -3.88 -9.02
N LEU A 9 4.03 -4.53 -9.73
CA LEU A 9 4.97 -3.86 -10.65
C LEU A 9 4.22 -3.17 -11.79
N LEU A 10 3.13 -3.77 -12.30
CA LEU A 10 2.29 -3.15 -13.31
C LEU A 10 1.52 -1.94 -12.75
N ALA A 11 1.05 -2.01 -11.50
CA ALA A 11 0.41 -0.89 -10.81
C ALA A 11 1.39 0.27 -10.59
N VAL A 12 2.62 -0.02 -10.17
CA VAL A 12 3.69 0.98 -10.05
C VAL A 12 4.08 1.54 -11.42
N SER A 13 4.17 0.70 -12.45
CA SER A 13 4.52 1.16 -13.80
C SER A 13 3.42 2.02 -14.43
N ILE A 14 2.14 1.75 -14.15
CA ILE A 14 1.01 2.56 -14.64
C ILE A 14 0.92 3.88 -13.87
N ALA A 15 1.13 3.89 -12.55
CA ALA A 15 1.22 5.12 -11.77
C ALA A 15 2.41 5.99 -12.21
N CYS A 16 3.55 5.36 -12.54
CA CYS A 16 4.74 6.04 -13.07
C CYS A 16 4.61 6.46 -14.54
N SER A 17 3.85 5.73 -15.36
CA SER A 17 3.68 6.07 -16.80
C SER A 17 2.77 7.27 -17.05
N MET A 18 2.03 7.73 -16.05
CA MET A 18 1.28 9.00 -16.14
C MET A 18 2.16 10.23 -15.91
N LEU A 19 3.42 10.06 -15.47
CA LEU A 19 4.40 11.12 -15.35
C LEU A 19 5.18 11.25 -16.67
N VAL A 20 4.75 12.14 -17.54
CA VAL A 20 5.58 12.59 -18.67
C VAL A 20 6.68 13.49 -18.11
N VAL A 21 7.77 12.89 -17.61
CA VAL A 21 8.94 13.61 -17.13
C VAL A 21 9.94 13.69 -18.31
N PRO A 22 10.42 14.88 -18.66
CA PRO A 22 11.41 15.01 -19.72
C PRO A 22 12.71 14.26 -19.38
N ALA A 23 13.26 13.58 -20.38
CA ALA A 23 14.32 12.55 -20.28
C ALA A 23 15.70 12.99 -19.76
N ASN A 24 15.88 14.21 -19.27
CA ASN A 24 17.22 14.80 -19.07
C ASN A 24 17.82 14.72 -17.66
N ALA A 25 17.20 14.01 -16.71
CA ALA A 25 17.81 13.78 -15.41
C ALA A 25 17.34 12.46 -14.77
N ALA A 26 18.02 11.36 -15.04
CA ALA A 26 17.63 10.04 -14.52
C ALA A 26 17.55 9.99 -12.98
N ALA A 27 18.37 10.76 -12.26
CA ALA A 27 18.36 10.86 -10.80
C ALA A 27 17.19 11.75 -10.30
N SER A 28 16.97 12.89 -10.93
CA SER A 28 15.83 13.78 -10.64
C SER A 28 14.52 13.07 -10.92
N ASN A 29 14.41 12.29 -12.01
CA ASN A 29 13.23 11.51 -12.34
C ASN A 29 12.91 10.47 -11.25
N ALA A 30 13.91 9.71 -10.77
CA ALA A 30 13.71 8.73 -9.70
C ALA A 30 13.29 9.42 -8.38
N ALA A 31 13.85 10.58 -8.07
CA ALA A 31 13.50 11.36 -6.88
C ALA A 31 12.04 11.84 -6.93
N VAL A 32 11.61 12.41 -8.06
CA VAL A 32 10.24 12.88 -8.28
C VAL A 32 9.26 11.73 -8.23
N GLN A 33 9.56 10.61 -8.90
CA GLN A 33 8.72 9.41 -8.85
C GLN A 33 8.57 8.87 -7.43
N THR A 34 9.65 8.84 -6.66
CA THR A 34 9.61 8.44 -5.25
C THR A 34 8.73 9.38 -4.43
N ALA A 35 8.89 10.70 -4.60
CA ALA A 35 8.11 11.69 -3.89
C ALA A 35 6.60 11.60 -4.20
N VAL A 36 6.25 11.33 -5.47
CA VAL A 36 4.85 11.10 -5.87
C VAL A 36 4.31 9.78 -5.28
N THR A 37 5.09 8.70 -5.37
CA THR A 37 4.69 7.38 -4.83
C THR A 37 4.45 7.43 -3.32
N LEU A 38 5.27 8.19 -2.58
CA LEU A 38 5.10 8.39 -1.14
C LEU A 38 3.99 9.41 -0.79
N GLY A 39 3.39 10.09 -1.79
CA GLY A 39 2.38 11.12 -1.57
C GLY A 39 2.93 12.47 -1.14
N GLY A 40 4.26 12.67 -1.20
CA GLY A 40 4.93 13.94 -0.87
C GLY A 40 4.66 15.02 -1.91
N LEU A 41 4.58 14.64 -3.19
CA LEU A 41 4.17 15.51 -4.29
C LEU A 41 2.89 14.98 -4.95
N THR A 42 2.07 15.88 -5.46
CA THR A 42 0.96 15.52 -6.37
C THR A 42 1.46 15.41 -7.81
N SER A 43 0.68 14.79 -8.70
CA SER A 43 1.01 14.71 -10.13
C SER A 43 1.08 16.11 -10.77
N GLU A 44 0.27 17.05 -10.30
CA GLU A 44 0.29 18.46 -10.75
C GLU A 44 1.60 19.14 -10.33
N GLN A 45 2.02 18.97 -9.08
CA GLN A 45 3.30 19.47 -8.57
C GLN A 45 4.49 18.86 -9.31
N ALA A 46 4.42 17.57 -9.64
CA ALA A 46 5.42 16.90 -10.46
C ALA A 46 5.50 17.42 -11.91
N SER A 47 4.47 18.12 -12.38
CA SER A 47 4.48 18.81 -13.69
C SER A 47 5.02 20.25 -13.61
N ALA A 48 5.21 20.79 -12.40
CA ALA A 48 5.61 22.18 -12.13
C ALA A 48 6.82 22.25 -11.17
N LEU A 49 7.84 21.45 -11.42
CA LEU A 49 9.00 21.22 -10.53
C LEU A 49 9.84 22.47 -10.22
N SER A 50 9.80 23.48 -11.08
CA SER A 50 10.50 24.77 -10.86
C SER A 50 9.78 25.69 -9.85
N THR A 51 8.59 25.31 -9.38
CA THR A 51 7.86 26.08 -8.37
C THR A 51 8.61 26.09 -7.05
N ALA A 52 8.60 27.22 -6.35
CA ALA A 52 9.23 27.37 -5.05
C ALA A 52 8.55 26.46 -4.01
N LEU A 53 9.38 25.78 -3.21
CA LEU A 53 8.93 24.96 -2.08
C LEU A 53 8.38 25.84 -0.96
N THR A 54 7.20 25.53 -0.45
CA THR A 54 6.64 26.22 0.72
C THR A 54 6.86 25.41 2.01
N ARG A 55 6.71 26.08 3.18
CA ARG A 55 6.85 25.43 4.49
C ARG A 55 5.80 24.33 4.74
N GLY A 56 4.57 24.53 4.24
CA GLY A 56 3.53 23.50 4.27
C GLY A 56 3.89 22.27 3.45
N GLN A 57 4.42 22.48 2.25
CA GLN A 57 4.93 21.39 1.40
C GLN A 57 6.13 20.70 2.01
N LEU A 58 7.05 21.44 2.65
CA LEU A 58 8.18 20.85 3.39
C LEU A 58 7.67 19.95 4.53
N ALA A 59 6.67 20.40 5.30
CA ALA A 59 6.07 19.58 6.34
C ALA A 59 5.47 18.29 5.77
N LYS A 60 4.80 18.36 4.62
CA LYS A 60 4.25 17.19 3.92
C LYS A 60 5.35 16.24 3.49
N LEU A 61 6.44 16.73 2.88
CA LEU A 61 7.59 15.91 2.48
C LEU A 61 8.25 15.22 3.68
N LEU A 62 8.50 15.93 4.78
CA LEU A 62 9.07 15.34 6.00
C LEU A 62 8.24 14.16 6.50
N VAL A 63 6.93 14.31 6.56
CA VAL A 63 6.05 13.29 7.08
C VAL A 63 5.89 12.12 6.11
N THR A 64 5.73 12.40 4.81
CA THR A 64 5.56 11.33 3.81
C THR A 64 6.84 10.52 3.59
N PHE A 65 8.01 11.10 3.84
CA PHE A 65 9.30 10.40 3.85
C PHE A 65 9.67 9.84 5.23
N SER A 66 8.71 9.64 6.13
CA SER A 66 8.93 9.11 7.48
C SER A 66 8.02 7.92 7.79
N ALA A 67 8.22 7.32 8.97
CA ALA A 67 7.34 6.28 9.49
C ALA A 67 5.91 6.77 9.82
N TYR A 68 5.66 8.09 9.84
CA TYR A 68 4.35 8.69 10.14
C TYR A 68 3.48 8.94 8.89
N ARG A 69 3.94 8.51 7.73
CA ARG A 69 3.28 8.71 6.43
C ARG A 69 1.82 8.29 6.43
N GLU A 70 1.53 7.07 6.82
CA GLU A 70 0.16 6.54 6.82
C GLU A 70 -0.71 7.22 7.89
N SER A 71 -0.12 7.51 9.05
CA SER A 71 -0.84 8.24 10.12
C SER A 71 -1.34 9.60 9.66
N ALA A 72 -0.54 10.35 8.90
CA ALA A 72 -0.95 11.65 8.38
C ALA A 72 -2.02 11.53 7.29
N ALA A 73 -1.91 10.53 6.42
CA ALA A 73 -2.82 10.33 5.31
C ALA A 73 -4.24 9.91 5.78
N THR A 74 -4.33 9.21 6.91
CA THR A 74 -5.59 8.73 7.49
C THR A 74 -6.19 9.68 8.54
N GLN A 75 -5.40 10.60 9.11
CA GLN A 75 -5.90 11.60 10.05
C GLN A 75 -6.77 12.64 9.33
N GLY A 76 -7.97 12.85 9.85
CA GLY A 76 -8.80 13.96 9.39
C GLY A 76 -8.16 15.33 9.64
N ASN A 77 -8.58 16.33 8.89
CA ASN A 77 -8.15 17.71 9.05
C ASN A 77 -8.68 18.27 10.38
N THR A 78 -7.92 18.11 11.44
CA THR A 78 -8.10 18.86 12.69
C THR A 78 -7.13 20.03 12.69
N GLY A 79 -7.57 21.20 13.16
CA GLY A 79 -6.74 22.39 13.25
C GLY A 79 -5.45 22.16 14.03
N THR A 80 -4.51 23.06 13.89
CA THR A 80 -3.25 23.08 14.65
C THR A 80 -3.33 24.12 15.77
N LEU A 81 -2.26 24.25 16.56
CA LEU A 81 -2.11 25.31 17.56
C LEU A 81 -1.68 26.65 16.93
N PHE A 82 -1.42 26.69 15.62
CA PHE A 82 -0.99 27.89 14.92
C PHE A 82 -2.18 28.71 14.43
N THR A 83 -2.06 30.03 14.57
CA THR A 83 -3.15 30.98 14.28
C THR A 83 -3.50 31.05 12.79
N ASP A 84 -2.58 30.64 11.93
CA ASP A 84 -2.68 30.70 10.47
C ASP A 84 -2.83 29.32 9.81
N VAL A 85 -3.08 28.26 10.59
CA VAL A 85 -3.28 26.90 10.09
C VAL A 85 -4.54 26.31 10.71
N ASP A 86 -5.65 26.53 10.06
CA ASP A 86 -6.97 26.01 10.48
C ASP A 86 -7.21 24.57 9.96
N SER A 87 -8.39 24.03 10.24
CA SER A 87 -8.80 22.69 9.79
C SER A 87 -9.05 22.58 8.28
N GLY A 88 -9.17 23.70 7.57
CA GLY A 88 -9.30 23.74 6.11
C GLY A 88 -7.96 23.65 5.37
N ASN A 89 -6.85 23.87 6.07
CA ASN A 89 -5.53 23.83 5.47
C ASN A 89 -5.09 22.37 5.20
N GLU A 90 -4.82 22.03 3.94
CA GLU A 90 -4.43 20.68 3.52
C GLU A 90 -3.14 20.17 4.18
N TYR A 91 -2.27 21.09 4.65
CA TYR A 91 -1.01 20.74 5.33
C TYR A 91 -1.16 20.59 6.85
N ALA A 92 -2.34 20.89 7.43
CA ALA A 92 -2.52 20.85 8.88
C ALA A 92 -2.10 19.53 9.54
N PRO A 93 -2.46 18.31 9.05
CA PRO A 93 -2.02 17.07 9.65
C PRO A 93 -0.50 16.87 9.57
N TYR A 94 0.13 17.28 8.47
CA TYR A 94 1.57 17.19 8.27
C TYR A 94 2.33 18.18 9.16
N ILE A 95 1.86 19.42 9.26
CA ILE A 95 2.44 20.47 10.12
C ILE A 95 2.42 19.99 11.57
N ARG A 96 1.29 19.46 12.04
CA ARG A 96 1.15 18.95 13.40
C ARG A 96 2.18 17.86 13.70
N ILE A 97 2.33 16.87 12.83
CA ILE A 97 3.30 15.78 13.01
C ILE A 97 4.73 16.32 12.95
N ALA A 98 5.07 17.14 11.95
CA ALA A 98 6.42 17.68 11.78
C ALA A 98 6.87 18.51 12.99
N VAL A 99 5.94 19.23 13.61
CA VAL A 99 6.21 20.01 14.83
C VAL A 99 6.29 19.11 16.06
N GLN A 100 5.42 18.11 16.20
CA GLN A 100 5.49 17.13 17.29
C GLN A 100 6.82 16.34 17.27
N GLN A 101 7.32 16.02 16.10
CA GLN A 101 8.62 15.33 15.94
C GLN A 101 9.82 16.29 16.06
N GLY A 102 9.58 17.58 16.23
CA GLY A 102 10.65 18.59 16.36
C GLY A 102 11.39 18.89 15.05
N TRP A 103 10.91 18.39 13.90
CA TRP A 103 11.55 18.64 12.60
C TRP A 103 11.39 20.08 12.16
N LEU A 104 10.20 20.65 12.41
CA LEU A 104 9.89 22.05 12.17
C LEU A 104 9.42 22.74 13.45
N SER A 105 9.43 24.07 13.45
CA SER A 105 8.91 24.90 14.54
C SER A 105 8.06 26.02 13.97
N GLY A 106 7.08 26.50 14.74
CA GLY A 106 6.39 27.75 14.46
C GLY A 106 7.23 28.97 14.84
N TYR A 107 6.67 30.13 14.61
CA TYR A 107 7.25 31.42 14.96
C TYR A 107 6.78 31.87 16.37
N THR A 108 7.51 32.81 16.95
CA THR A 108 7.23 33.33 18.30
C THR A 108 5.92 34.09 18.40
N ASP A 109 5.34 34.51 17.26
CA ASP A 109 4.03 35.16 17.17
C ASP A 109 2.84 34.18 17.14
N GLY A 110 3.12 32.89 17.25
CA GLY A 110 2.10 31.84 17.20
C GLY A 110 1.70 31.40 15.79
N SER A 111 2.37 31.91 14.74
CA SER A 111 2.13 31.51 13.34
C SER A 111 3.05 30.37 12.91
N PHE A 112 2.66 29.64 11.84
CA PHE A 112 3.51 28.65 11.17
C PHE A 112 4.00 29.15 9.80
N ARG A 113 3.21 29.97 9.14
CA ARG A 113 3.44 30.53 7.80
C ARG A 113 3.59 29.46 6.72
N PRO A 114 2.55 28.65 6.47
CA PRO A 114 2.61 27.47 5.57
C PRO A 114 3.00 27.84 4.13
N ASP A 115 2.66 29.05 3.67
CA ASP A 115 2.89 29.53 2.30
C ASP A 115 4.26 30.20 2.09
N ASN A 116 5.02 30.43 3.16
CA ASN A 116 6.34 31.01 3.03
C ASN A 116 7.31 30.05 2.33
N GLY A 117 8.20 30.61 1.49
CA GLY A 117 9.30 29.86 0.87
C GLY A 117 10.28 29.27 1.89
N VAL A 118 11.00 28.24 1.48
CA VAL A 118 11.98 27.52 2.32
C VAL A 118 13.36 27.66 1.70
N THR A 119 14.36 28.05 2.49
CA THR A 119 15.75 28.10 2.05
C THR A 119 16.44 26.74 2.12
N LEU A 120 17.58 26.60 1.40
CA LEU A 120 18.39 25.37 1.40
C LEU A 120 18.81 24.97 2.82
N GLU A 121 19.25 25.91 3.63
CA GLU A 121 19.70 25.66 5.00
C GLU A 121 18.57 25.23 5.93
N GLU A 122 17.36 25.78 5.76
CA GLU A 122 16.17 25.36 6.53
C GLU A 122 15.76 23.92 6.17
N ALA A 123 15.71 23.61 4.87
CA ALA A 123 15.38 22.27 4.40
C ALA A 123 16.44 21.23 4.81
N CYS A 124 17.73 21.55 4.68
CA CYS A 124 18.81 20.68 5.16
C CYS A 124 18.72 20.43 6.68
N THR A 125 18.41 21.48 7.45
CA THR A 125 18.25 21.37 8.91
C THR A 125 17.09 20.41 9.26
N ALA A 126 15.96 20.55 8.57
CA ALA A 126 14.82 19.68 8.76
C ALA A 126 15.13 18.23 8.35
N ALA A 127 15.82 18.00 7.22
CA ALA A 127 16.25 16.69 6.78
C ALA A 127 17.25 16.02 7.75
N LEU A 128 18.17 16.78 8.35
CA LEU A 128 19.08 16.27 9.38
C LEU A 128 18.33 15.81 10.62
N LYS A 129 17.34 16.58 11.07
CA LYS A 129 16.48 16.20 12.19
C LYS A 129 15.62 14.97 11.87
N LEU A 130 15.13 14.84 10.64
CA LEU A 130 14.43 13.64 10.16
C LEU A 130 15.32 12.40 10.26
N LEU A 131 16.61 12.53 9.96
CA LEU A 131 17.62 11.46 10.08
C LEU A 131 18.07 11.21 11.52
N GLY A 132 17.52 11.91 12.52
CA GLY A 132 17.82 11.75 13.94
C GLY A 132 19.03 12.52 14.43
N TYR A 133 19.64 13.41 13.62
CA TYR A 133 20.78 14.22 14.06
C TYR A 133 20.32 15.37 14.96
N ASP A 134 21.00 15.52 16.09
CA ASP A 134 20.88 16.72 16.92
C ASP A 134 21.67 17.86 16.26
N VAL A 135 20.96 18.77 15.61
CA VAL A 135 21.54 19.89 14.89
C VAL A 135 22.17 20.95 15.80
N THR A 136 21.90 20.90 17.11
CA THR A 136 22.47 21.83 18.10
C THR A 136 23.90 21.43 18.51
N THR A 137 24.28 20.18 18.32
CA THR A 137 25.60 19.63 18.66
C THR A 137 26.60 19.66 17.50
N LEU A 138 26.17 20.11 16.32
CA LEU A 138 27.04 20.20 15.14
C LEU A 138 28.13 21.23 15.34
N SER A 139 29.37 20.88 14.91
CA SER A 139 30.52 21.79 15.00
C SER A 139 30.37 22.94 14.01
N GLY A 140 30.46 24.17 14.51
CA GLY A 140 30.31 25.40 13.73
C GLY A 140 29.01 26.14 14.02
N SER A 141 28.81 27.24 13.31
CA SER A 141 27.59 28.07 13.41
C SER A 141 26.62 27.77 12.28
N PHE A 142 25.33 28.03 12.55
CA PHE A 142 24.30 28.07 11.48
C PHE A 142 24.61 29.18 10.48
N PRO A 143 24.45 28.95 9.16
CA PRO A 143 23.98 27.70 8.54
C PRO A 143 25.11 26.73 8.13
N ALA A 144 26.38 27.12 8.28
CA ALA A 144 27.53 26.37 7.76
C ALA A 144 27.62 24.95 8.37
N ALA A 145 27.35 24.79 9.68
CA ALA A 145 27.41 23.51 10.34
C ALA A 145 26.41 22.51 9.75
N GLN A 146 25.15 22.93 9.54
CA GLN A 146 24.09 22.12 8.96
C GLN A 146 24.37 21.79 7.50
N LEU A 147 24.80 22.77 6.70
CA LEU A 147 25.11 22.56 5.29
C LEU A 147 26.32 21.62 5.09
N ASN A 148 27.35 21.73 5.95
CA ASN A 148 28.52 20.83 5.92
C ASN A 148 28.11 19.40 6.29
N LYS A 149 27.30 19.22 7.36
CA LYS A 149 26.78 17.90 7.73
C LYS A 149 25.90 17.31 6.66
N ALA A 150 24.97 18.08 6.08
CA ALA A 150 24.15 17.65 4.96
C ALA A 150 24.99 17.25 3.74
N GLY A 151 26.04 18.02 3.43
CA GLY A 151 26.99 17.69 2.37
C GLY A 151 27.75 16.38 2.62
N SER A 152 28.24 16.16 3.85
CA SER A 152 28.96 14.93 4.22
C SER A 152 28.08 13.67 4.15
N LEU A 153 26.76 13.80 4.29
CA LEU A 153 25.79 12.72 4.15
C LEU A 153 25.27 12.55 2.72
N GLY A 154 25.73 13.38 1.76
CA GLY A 154 25.29 13.34 0.37
C GLY A 154 23.91 13.96 0.14
N LEU A 155 23.26 14.57 1.14
CA LEU A 155 21.90 15.13 1.01
C LEU A 155 21.82 16.21 -0.07
N ARG A 156 22.91 16.96 -0.30
CA ARG A 156 22.98 18.08 -1.24
C ARG A 156 23.36 17.68 -2.66
N ALA A 157 23.63 16.40 -2.91
CA ALA A 157 24.03 15.92 -4.23
C ALA A 157 22.92 16.17 -5.26
N GLY A 158 23.27 16.85 -6.35
CA GLY A 158 22.33 17.15 -7.45
C GLY A 158 21.34 18.29 -7.21
N LEU A 159 21.43 19.00 -6.09
CA LEU A 159 20.63 20.21 -5.85
C LEU A 159 21.16 21.39 -6.67
N SER A 160 20.24 22.20 -7.17
CA SER A 160 20.57 23.44 -7.88
C SER A 160 20.74 24.65 -6.91
N ALA A 161 20.03 24.63 -5.78
CA ALA A 161 20.05 25.72 -4.81
C ALA A 161 21.37 25.81 -4.05
N VAL A 162 21.83 27.04 -3.81
CA VAL A 162 22.99 27.37 -2.96
C VAL A 162 22.53 28.07 -1.68
N GLN A 163 23.46 28.22 -0.74
CA GLN A 163 23.18 28.89 0.55
C GLN A 163 22.45 30.23 0.36
N GLY A 164 21.38 30.43 1.13
CA GLY A 164 20.53 31.62 1.08
C GLY A 164 19.46 31.59 -0.01
N GLN A 165 19.48 30.62 -0.90
CA GLN A 165 18.43 30.48 -1.92
C GLN A 165 17.28 29.59 -1.45
N GLY A 166 16.06 29.92 -1.94
CA GLY A 166 14.90 29.07 -1.80
C GLY A 166 15.01 27.81 -2.65
N LEU A 167 14.47 26.70 -2.15
CA LEU A 167 14.37 25.46 -2.90
C LEU A 167 13.20 25.50 -3.87
N THR A 168 13.36 24.77 -4.97
CA THR A 168 12.26 24.35 -5.84
C THR A 168 11.67 23.00 -5.37
N LEU A 169 10.53 22.60 -5.93
CA LEU A 169 9.97 21.27 -5.71
C LEU A 169 10.91 20.17 -6.20
N GLU A 170 11.67 20.42 -7.29
CA GLU A 170 12.68 19.49 -7.77
C GLU A 170 13.81 19.31 -6.77
N ASP A 171 14.41 20.42 -6.28
CA ASP A 171 15.44 20.36 -5.25
C ASP A 171 14.96 19.63 -3.99
N ALA A 172 13.71 19.87 -3.58
CA ALA A 172 13.13 19.18 -2.44
C ALA A 172 12.98 17.67 -2.68
N ALA A 173 12.48 17.25 -3.83
CA ALA A 173 12.38 15.83 -4.18
C ALA A 173 13.75 15.15 -4.15
N VAL A 174 14.78 15.79 -4.73
CA VAL A 174 16.16 15.27 -4.72
C VAL A 174 16.73 15.20 -3.31
N LEU A 175 16.55 16.25 -2.49
CA LEU A 175 17.01 16.28 -1.10
C LEU A 175 16.43 15.10 -0.29
N PHE A 176 15.13 14.87 -0.37
CA PHE A 176 14.47 13.80 0.37
C PHE A 176 14.77 12.40 -0.19
N TYR A 177 14.96 12.27 -1.50
CA TYR A 177 15.45 11.04 -2.10
C TYR A 177 16.87 10.69 -1.61
N ASN A 178 17.76 11.67 -1.57
CA ASN A 178 19.10 11.50 -1.03
C ASN A 178 19.05 11.13 0.47
N ALA A 179 18.11 11.70 1.22
CA ALA A 179 17.91 11.34 2.62
C ALA A 179 17.56 9.85 2.81
N LEU A 180 16.78 9.23 1.91
CA LEU A 180 16.48 7.79 1.99
C LEU A 180 17.74 6.92 1.92
N THR A 181 18.74 7.32 1.13
CA THR A 181 20.00 6.56 0.99
C THR A 181 21.07 6.97 1.98
N ALA A 182 20.85 8.06 2.74
CA ALA A 182 21.78 8.57 3.73
C ALA A 182 21.80 7.74 5.02
N SER A 183 22.88 7.85 5.79
CA SER A 183 22.97 7.25 7.11
C SER A 183 22.23 8.11 8.15
N THR A 184 21.50 7.46 9.04
CA THR A 184 20.90 8.05 10.23
C THR A 184 21.96 8.35 11.30
N ALA A 185 21.60 9.06 12.35
CA ALA A 185 22.46 9.27 13.52
C ALA A 185 22.88 7.94 14.18
N GLU A 186 22.12 6.87 14.01
CA GLU A 186 22.39 5.52 14.49
C GLU A 186 23.19 4.67 13.49
N ASN A 187 23.76 5.27 12.45
CA ASN A 187 24.53 4.60 11.39
C ASN A 187 23.76 3.51 10.60
N GLN A 188 22.47 3.65 10.49
CA GLN A 188 21.64 2.80 9.62
C GLN A 188 21.29 3.56 8.34
N THR A 189 21.10 2.86 7.22
CA THR A 189 20.53 3.50 6.02
C THR A 189 19.07 3.86 6.30
N TYR A 190 18.70 5.12 6.09
CA TYR A 190 17.37 5.60 6.46
C TYR A 190 16.24 4.83 5.76
N ALA A 191 16.40 4.50 4.48
CA ALA A 191 15.43 3.66 3.76
C ALA A 191 15.17 2.32 4.47
N ALA A 192 16.21 1.69 5.02
CA ALA A 192 16.07 0.42 5.74
C ALA A 192 15.22 0.55 7.02
N THR A 193 15.30 1.70 7.72
CA THR A 193 14.46 1.97 8.90
C THR A 193 12.98 2.11 8.55
N LEU A 194 12.68 2.42 7.28
CA LEU A 194 11.32 2.52 6.73
C LEU A 194 10.84 1.22 6.06
N GLY A 195 11.66 0.16 6.07
CA GLY A 195 11.35 -1.11 5.41
C GLY A 195 11.51 -1.07 3.89
N PHE A 196 12.20 -0.06 3.34
CA PHE A 196 12.45 0.04 1.90
C PHE A 196 13.71 -0.70 1.50
N THR A 197 13.66 -1.32 0.32
CA THR A 197 14.81 -1.98 -0.29
C THR A 197 15.61 -0.97 -1.12
N VAL A 198 16.93 -0.99 -0.96
CA VAL A 198 17.85 -0.23 -1.79
C VAL A 198 18.65 -1.21 -2.63
N THR A 199 18.63 -1.06 -3.95
CA THR A 199 19.38 -1.89 -4.91
C THR A 199 20.24 -0.97 -5.77
N ASP A 200 21.55 -1.19 -5.79
CA ASP A 200 22.53 -0.37 -6.53
C ASP A 200 22.41 1.13 -6.24
N GLY A 201 22.22 1.49 -4.97
CA GLY A 201 22.10 2.88 -4.53
C GLY A 201 20.77 3.56 -4.91
N ARG A 202 19.80 2.83 -5.41
CA ARG A 202 18.47 3.31 -5.78
C ARG A 202 17.40 2.69 -4.93
N ILE A 203 16.36 3.48 -4.65
CA ILE A 203 15.18 2.98 -3.94
C ILE A 203 14.35 2.09 -4.87
N ASP A 204 14.03 0.88 -4.41
CA ASP A 204 13.05 0.02 -5.08
C ASP A 204 11.64 0.55 -4.78
N LEU A 205 11.03 1.21 -5.77
CA LEU A 205 9.67 1.76 -5.66
C LEU A 205 8.61 0.70 -5.36
N SER A 206 8.84 -0.55 -5.78
CA SER A 206 7.92 -1.65 -5.43
C SER A 206 7.95 -1.94 -3.93
N SER A 207 9.13 -1.89 -3.31
CA SER A 207 9.27 -2.05 -1.85
C SER A 207 8.62 -0.90 -1.09
N VAL A 208 8.73 0.32 -1.61
CA VAL A 208 8.07 1.51 -1.05
C VAL A 208 6.56 1.33 -1.05
N LEU A 209 5.98 0.94 -2.19
CA LEU A 209 4.54 0.73 -2.29
C LEU A 209 4.08 -0.43 -1.39
N LEU A 210 4.80 -1.57 -1.41
CA LEU A 210 4.48 -2.73 -0.58
C LEU A 210 4.51 -2.42 0.91
N SER A 211 5.44 -1.59 1.36
CA SER A 211 5.56 -1.22 2.78
C SER A 211 4.44 -0.30 3.26
N SER A 212 3.73 0.36 2.34
CA SER A 212 2.60 1.24 2.64
C SER A 212 1.23 0.56 2.47
N VAL A 213 1.20 -0.71 2.06
CA VAL A 213 -0.05 -1.46 1.87
C VAL A 213 -0.56 -1.97 3.21
N GLU A 214 -1.72 -1.48 3.60
CA GLU A 214 -2.49 -1.97 4.74
C GLU A 214 -3.51 -3.02 4.29
N GLY A 215 -3.80 -4.00 5.15
CA GLY A 215 -4.72 -5.10 4.88
C GLY A 215 -4.06 -6.48 5.08
N PRO A 216 -4.76 -7.56 4.79
CA PRO A 216 -6.10 -7.62 4.19
C PRO A 216 -7.23 -7.21 5.13
N PHE A 217 -8.24 -6.54 4.58
CA PHE A 217 -9.49 -6.23 5.24
C PHE A 217 -10.65 -6.88 4.49
N VAL A 218 -11.75 -7.13 5.18
CA VAL A 218 -13.00 -7.64 4.58
C VAL A 218 -14.07 -6.57 4.70
N ALA A 219 -14.70 -6.21 3.60
CA ALA A 219 -15.78 -5.23 3.56
C ALA A 219 -17.11 -5.86 4.01
N ASP A 220 -17.92 -5.09 4.72
CA ASP A 220 -19.26 -5.48 5.20
C ASP A 220 -20.41 -4.89 4.37
N GLY A 221 -20.09 -4.21 3.26
CA GLY A 221 -21.06 -3.52 2.41
C GLY A 221 -21.38 -2.09 2.86
N THR A 222 -20.97 -1.69 4.06
CA THR A 222 -21.07 -0.30 4.57
C THR A 222 -19.71 0.34 4.72
N THR A 223 -18.66 -0.44 4.54
CA THR A 223 -17.25 -0.04 4.67
C THR A 223 -16.92 1.09 3.71
N GLN A 224 -16.27 2.13 4.23
CA GLN A 224 -15.78 3.25 3.46
C GLN A 224 -14.26 3.35 3.59
N LEU A 225 -13.60 3.76 2.51
CA LEU A 225 -12.17 4.05 2.55
C LEU A 225 -11.90 5.34 3.34
N PRO A 226 -10.78 5.42 4.08
CA PRO A 226 -10.44 6.62 4.86
C PRO A 226 -10.00 7.81 3.99
N PHE A 227 -9.95 7.63 2.67
CA PHE A 227 -9.57 8.66 1.70
C PHE A 227 -10.28 8.44 0.36
N ALA A 228 -10.33 9.47 -0.49
CA ALA A 228 -10.76 9.33 -1.88
C ALA A 228 -9.60 8.76 -2.72
N PRO A 229 -9.71 7.54 -3.28
CA PRO A 229 -8.62 6.93 -4.04
C PRO A 229 -8.35 7.66 -5.35
N ALA A 230 -7.07 7.76 -5.72
CA ALA A 230 -6.61 8.24 -7.02
C ALA A 230 -6.45 7.08 -8.02
N ALA A 231 -6.20 5.87 -7.52
CA ALA A 231 -6.12 4.65 -8.33
C ALA A 231 -6.90 3.50 -7.67
N VAL A 232 -7.64 2.77 -8.50
CA VAL A 232 -8.44 1.60 -8.07
C VAL A 232 -8.08 0.41 -8.93
N TYR A 233 -7.82 -0.72 -8.28
CA TYR A 233 -7.60 -2.00 -8.93
C TYR A 233 -8.61 -3.01 -8.39
N ARG A 234 -9.32 -3.69 -9.30
CA ARG A 234 -10.25 -4.76 -8.95
C ARG A 234 -9.84 -6.05 -9.65
N ASN A 235 -9.61 -7.11 -8.87
CA ASN A 235 -9.11 -8.40 -9.37
C ASN A 235 -7.91 -8.25 -10.33
N ASP A 236 -6.92 -7.43 -9.93
CA ASP A 236 -5.68 -7.13 -10.66
C ASP A 236 -5.86 -6.32 -11.95
N THR A 237 -7.03 -5.74 -12.20
CA THR A 237 -7.28 -4.84 -13.34
C THR A 237 -7.62 -3.42 -12.87
N VAL A 238 -7.25 -2.43 -13.68
CA VAL A 238 -7.61 -1.03 -13.40
C VAL A 238 -9.13 -0.89 -13.43
N ALA A 239 -9.69 -0.24 -12.40
CA ALA A 239 -11.11 0.04 -12.27
C ALA A 239 -11.36 1.53 -12.02
N THR A 240 -12.55 2.00 -12.35
CA THR A 240 -12.98 3.38 -12.09
C THR A 240 -13.88 3.49 -10.86
N ASP A 241 -14.43 2.36 -10.41
CA ASP A 241 -15.32 2.28 -9.25
C ASP A 241 -14.57 1.75 -8.03
N ALA A 242 -14.56 2.55 -6.97
CA ALA A 242 -13.95 2.24 -5.67
C ALA A 242 -14.95 1.66 -4.66
N ALA A 243 -16.21 1.42 -5.05
CA ALA A 243 -17.22 0.88 -4.14
C ALA A 243 -16.79 -0.49 -3.60
N LEU A 244 -16.88 -0.67 -2.29
CA LEU A 244 -16.62 -1.93 -1.60
C LEU A 244 -17.94 -2.66 -1.39
N ASN A 245 -18.08 -3.81 -2.03
CA ASN A 245 -19.25 -4.68 -1.79
C ASN A 245 -19.02 -5.55 -0.56
N ALA A 246 -20.10 -6.05 0.04
CA ALA A 246 -19.99 -7.02 1.12
C ALA A 246 -19.14 -8.23 0.69
N TYR A 247 -18.23 -8.64 1.58
CA TYR A 247 -17.28 -9.73 1.36
C TYR A 247 -16.20 -9.47 0.28
N ASP A 248 -16.03 -8.25 -0.20
CA ASP A 248 -14.82 -7.90 -0.91
C ASP A 248 -13.61 -7.91 0.06
N VAL A 249 -12.51 -8.49 -0.37
CA VAL A 249 -11.23 -8.36 0.33
C VAL A 249 -10.52 -7.15 -0.26
N TYR A 250 -10.06 -6.24 0.58
CA TYR A 250 -9.38 -5.06 0.08
C TYR A 250 -8.09 -4.76 0.86
N TYR A 251 -7.21 -4.08 0.16
CA TYR A 251 -5.96 -3.52 0.66
C TYR A 251 -5.89 -2.08 0.19
N TYR A 252 -5.22 -1.23 0.93
CA TYR A 252 -5.01 0.14 0.48
C TYR A 252 -3.63 0.68 0.89
N SER A 253 -3.17 1.71 0.16
CA SER A 253 -2.11 2.60 0.59
C SER A 253 -2.69 4.01 0.64
N ALA A 254 -2.80 4.57 1.83
CA ALA A 254 -3.35 5.89 2.01
C ALA A 254 -2.42 6.97 1.43
N SER A 255 -1.11 6.83 1.59
CA SER A 255 -0.10 7.74 1.05
C SER A 255 -0.10 7.76 -0.48
N ALA A 256 -0.19 6.60 -1.12
CA ALA A 256 -0.30 6.47 -2.58
C ALA A 256 -1.74 6.68 -3.08
N ARG A 257 -2.73 6.86 -2.18
CA ARG A 257 -4.16 6.99 -2.49
C ARG A 257 -4.66 5.88 -3.43
N THR A 258 -4.21 4.65 -3.19
CA THR A 258 -4.48 3.49 -4.05
C THR A 258 -5.22 2.43 -3.25
N VAL A 259 -6.22 1.78 -3.88
CA VAL A 259 -6.94 0.66 -3.31
C VAL A 259 -6.90 -0.53 -4.25
N TRP A 260 -6.73 -1.74 -3.70
CA TRP A 260 -6.82 -3.03 -4.39
C TRP A 260 -7.98 -3.82 -3.80
N ILE A 261 -8.92 -4.22 -4.64
CA ILE A 261 -10.16 -4.87 -4.26
C ILE A 261 -10.23 -6.24 -4.93
N TYR A 262 -10.53 -7.27 -4.16
CA TYR A 262 -10.62 -8.65 -4.62
C TYR A 262 -11.98 -9.23 -4.25
N SER A 263 -12.77 -9.58 -5.27
CA SER A 263 -14.07 -10.24 -5.10
C SER A 263 -13.96 -11.76 -5.29
N ARG A 264 -12.73 -12.29 -5.30
CA ARG A 264 -12.43 -13.70 -5.55
C ARG A 264 -12.84 -14.55 -4.35
N LYS A 265 -13.51 -15.68 -4.64
CA LYS A 265 -13.98 -16.63 -3.63
C LYS A 265 -13.64 -18.05 -4.06
N ALA A 266 -13.49 -18.94 -3.09
CA ALA A 266 -13.40 -20.38 -3.31
C ALA A 266 -14.39 -21.07 -2.39
N ALA A 267 -15.42 -21.67 -2.98
CA ALA A 267 -16.43 -22.39 -2.24
C ALA A 267 -16.26 -23.91 -2.41
N GLY A 268 -16.58 -24.66 -1.38
CA GLY A 268 -16.54 -26.11 -1.43
C GLY A 268 -16.32 -26.77 -0.08
N ARG A 269 -16.18 -28.09 -0.11
CA ARG A 269 -15.93 -28.89 1.08
C ARG A 269 -14.47 -28.82 1.50
N ILE A 270 -14.21 -28.63 2.78
CA ILE A 270 -12.87 -28.76 3.35
C ILE A 270 -12.45 -30.21 3.30
N THR A 271 -11.32 -30.51 2.65
CA THR A 271 -10.76 -31.86 2.56
C THR A 271 -9.55 -32.05 3.45
N ALA A 272 -8.82 -30.96 3.77
CA ALA A 272 -7.69 -31.01 4.69
C ALA A 272 -7.40 -29.65 5.29
N VAL A 273 -6.76 -29.63 6.46
CA VAL A 273 -6.12 -28.48 7.09
C VAL A 273 -4.69 -28.86 7.48
N SER A 274 -3.75 -27.92 7.39
CA SER A 274 -2.35 -28.19 7.68
C SER A 274 -1.74 -27.02 8.46
N PRO A 275 -0.76 -27.25 9.37
CA PRO A 275 -0.20 -28.55 9.77
C PRO A 275 -1.10 -29.32 10.75
N SER A 276 -2.06 -28.66 11.40
CA SER A 276 -3.01 -29.30 12.34
C SER A 276 -4.33 -28.54 12.41
N ALA A 277 -5.37 -29.23 12.91
CA ALA A 277 -6.68 -28.63 13.13
C ALA A 277 -6.66 -27.50 14.17
N SER A 278 -5.80 -27.56 15.17
CA SER A 278 -5.71 -26.59 16.27
C SER A 278 -4.90 -25.34 15.91
N ALA A 279 -4.03 -25.43 14.91
CA ALA A 279 -3.17 -24.32 14.46
C ALA A 279 -2.97 -24.39 12.93
N PRO A 280 -4.07 -24.23 12.15
CA PRO A 280 -3.97 -24.31 10.71
C PRO A 280 -3.27 -23.08 10.13
N THR A 281 -2.38 -23.33 9.16
CA THR A 281 -1.76 -22.28 8.32
C THR A 281 -2.20 -22.39 6.87
N SER A 282 -2.87 -23.51 6.51
CA SER A 282 -3.47 -23.69 5.20
C SER A 282 -4.73 -24.56 5.29
N VAL A 283 -5.61 -24.41 4.32
CA VAL A 283 -6.85 -25.20 4.17
C VAL A 283 -6.98 -25.65 2.73
N THR A 284 -7.42 -26.91 2.53
CA THR A 284 -7.73 -27.43 1.20
C THR A 284 -9.23 -27.45 0.99
N VAL A 285 -9.71 -26.72 0.00
CA VAL A 285 -11.13 -26.63 -0.38
C VAL A 285 -11.25 -26.98 -1.85
N ALA A 286 -12.19 -27.89 -2.17
CA ALA A 286 -12.42 -28.38 -3.54
C ALA A 286 -11.11 -28.81 -4.25
N GLY A 287 -10.21 -29.49 -3.53
CA GLY A 287 -8.93 -29.99 -4.07
C GLY A 287 -7.81 -28.94 -4.23
N THR A 288 -8.07 -27.67 -3.93
CA THR A 288 -7.07 -26.60 -3.98
C THR A 288 -6.65 -26.18 -2.58
N SER A 289 -5.33 -26.09 -2.32
CA SER A 289 -4.79 -25.64 -1.04
C SER A 289 -4.60 -24.12 -1.03
N TYR A 290 -5.09 -23.48 0.02
CA TYR A 290 -5.00 -22.04 0.25
C TYR A 290 -4.24 -21.77 1.55
N THR A 291 -3.25 -20.89 1.50
CA THR A 291 -2.57 -20.39 2.71
C THR A 291 -3.53 -19.44 3.45
N LEU A 292 -3.53 -19.48 4.78
CA LEU A 292 -4.31 -18.54 5.59
C LEU A 292 -3.54 -17.24 5.77
N ALA A 293 -4.18 -16.12 5.47
CA ALA A 293 -3.57 -14.78 5.57
C ALA A 293 -3.82 -14.12 6.92
N SER A 294 -4.79 -14.60 7.69
CA SER A 294 -5.20 -13.95 8.92
C SER A 294 -5.35 -14.95 10.07
N SER A 295 -5.09 -14.49 11.29
CA SER A 295 -5.40 -15.23 12.52
C SER A 295 -6.92 -15.46 12.67
N ALA A 296 -7.75 -14.57 12.11
CA ALA A 296 -9.20 -14.70 12.13
C ALA A 296 -9.65 -15.93 11.31
N ALA A 297 -9.13 -16.12 10.09
CA ALA A 297 -9.41 -17.30 9.29
C ALA A 297 -8.94 -18.59 9.97
N ALA A 298 -7.73 -18.57 10.57
CA ALA A 298 -7.20 -19.70 11.33
C ALA A 298 -8.08 -20.01 12.56
N SER A 299 -8.58 -19.00 13.27
CA SER A 299 -9.44 -19.15 14.45
C SER A 299 -10.79 -19.79 14.09
N VAL A 300 -11.40 -19.40 12.97
CA VAL A 300 -12.64 -20.01 12.50
C VAL A 300 -12.45 -21.50 12.23
N LEU A 301 -11.38 -21.86 11.51
CA LEU A 301 -11.09 -23.28 11.21
C LEU A 301 -10.74 -24.07 12.47
N SER A 302 -9.96 -23.51 13.40
CA SER A 302 -9.59 -24.21 14.65
C SER A 302 -10.76 -24.38 15.61
N ALA A 303 -11.79 -23.55 15.50
CA ALA A 303 -13.02 -23.69 16.30
C ALA A 303 -13.91 -24.87 15.83
N PHE A 304 -13.73 -25.34 14.59
CA PHE A 304 -14.43 -26.51 14.10
C PHE A 304 -13.81 -27.82 14.61
N ASN A 305 -14.64 -28.82 14.86
CA ASN A 305 -14.14 -30.16 15.15
C ASN A 305 -13.34 -30.69 13.96
N GLY A 306 -12.11 -31.15 14.22
CA GLY A 306 -11.20 -31.62 13.17
C GLY A 306 -10.77 -30.58 12.14
N GLY A 307 -10.83 -29.26 12.50
CA GLY A 307 -10.49 -28.18 11.57
C GLY A 307 -11.53 -27.99 10.46
N GLY A 308 -12.74 -28.50 10.65
CA GLY A 308 -13.85 -28.37 9.72
C GLY A 308 -13.79 -29.30 8.52
N VAL A 309 -12.92 -30.32 8.53
CA VAL A 309 -12.87 -31.33 7.44
C VAL A 309 -14.27 -31.95 7.25
N GLY A 310 -14.75 -31.92 6.00
CA GLY A 310 -16.12 -32.35 5.66
C GLY A 310 -17.15 -31.22 5.62
N GLN A 311 -16.90 -30.05 6.18
CA GLN A 311 -17.81 -28.90 6.10
C GLN A 311 -17.68 -28.14 4.78
N VAL A 312 -18.78 -27.55 4.33
CA VAL A 312 -18.81 -26.65 3.18
C VAL A 312 -18.56 -25.25 3.67
N VAL A 313 -17.62 -24.55 3.04
CA VAL A 313 -17.24 -23.18 3.37
C VAL A 313 -17.06 -22.37 2.11
N THR A 314 -17.08 -21.06 2.25
CA THR A 314 -16.61 -20.11 1.24
C THR A 314 -15.41 -19.35 1.78
N LEU A 315 -14.28 -19.46 1.09
CA LEU A 315 -13.08 -18.68 1.37
C LEU A 315 -13.14 -17.36 0.62
N LEU A 316 -12.88 -16.25 1.31
CA LEU A 316 -12.62 -14.96 0.68
C LEU A 316 -11.13 -14.89 0.39
N LEU A 317 -10.76 -14.62 -0.87
CA LEU A 317 -9.39 -14.69 -1.33
C LEU A 317 -8.78 -13.31 -1.50
N GLY A 318 -7.59 -13.14 -0.96
CA GLY A 318 -6.83 -11.92 -1.03
C GLY A 318 -5.95 -11.78 -2.27
N MET A 319 -5.09 -10.79 -2.23
CA MET A 319 -4.17 -10.37 -3.31
C MET A 319 -3.34 -11.55 -3.85
N ASN A 320 -2.89 -12.42 -2.96
CA ASN A 320 -2.07 -13.58 -3.30
C ASN A 320 -2.87 -14.90 -3.39
N ASN A 321 -4.19 -14.86 -3.56
CA ASN A 321 -5.09 -16.01 -3.46
C ASN A 321 -4.99 -16.75 -2.12
N GLU A 322 -4.50 -16.10 -1.09
CA GLU A 322 -4.57 -16.58 0.28
C GLU A 322 -5.99 -16.43 0.82
N ALA A 323 -6.39 -17.33 1.72
CA ALA A 323 -7.67 -17.25 2.39
C ALA A 323 -7.60 -16.19 3.51
N VAL A 324 -8.32 -15.10 3.33
CA VAL A 324 -8.40 -13.99 4.29
C VAL A 324 -9.50 -14.24 5.31
N ALA A 325 -10.62 -14.77 4.87
CA ALA A 325 -11.74 -15.14 5.73
C ALA A 325 -12.38 -16.45 5.30
N VAL A 326 -13.04 -17.10 6.25
CA VAL A 326 -13.79 -18.34 6.07
C VAL A 326 -15.25 -18.05 6.43
N LEU A 327 -16.14 -18.14 5.47
CA LEU A 327 -17.59 -17.98 5.66
C LEU A 327 -18.26 -19.35 5.79
N THR A 328 -19.26 -19.45 6.67
CA THR A 328 -20.00 -20.67 6.99
C THR A 328 -21.48 -20.40 7.07
N GLY A 329 -22.31 -21.44 6.98
CA GLY A 329 -23.78 -21.32 7.07
C GLY A 329 -24.34 -20.47 5.93
N GLU A 330 -25.34 -19.64 6.24
CA GLU A 330 -26.02 -18.78 5.27
C GLU A 330 -25.07 -17.73 4.64
N GLU A 331 -24.02 -17.32 5.36
CA GLU A 331 -22.97 -16.42 4.83
C GLU A 331 -22.14 -17.10 3.73
N ALA A 332 -22.08 -18.45 3.72
CA ALA A 332 -21.37 -19.21 2.70
C ALA A 332 -22.15 -19.33 1.38
N ASP A 333 -23.43 -18.97 1.36
CA ASP A 333 -24.31 -19.00 0.18
C ASP A 333 -23.87 -17.95 -0.86
N SER A 334 -22.68 -18.14 -1.35
CA SER A 334 -22.17 -17.37 -2.49
C SER A 334 -22.77 -17.94 -3.76
N VAL A 335 -23.76 -17.27 -4.31
CA VAL A 335 -24.27 -17.59 -5.64
C VAL A 335 -23.26 -17.14 -6.68
N PHE A 336 -22.70 -18.10 -7.42
CA PHE A 336 -21.85 -17.80 -8.57
C PHE A 336 -22.65 -18.03 -9.85
N TYR A 337 -22.57 -17.06 -10.74
CA TYR A 337 -23.10 -17.19 -12.08
C TYR A 337 -21.96 -17.45 -13.06
N GLY A 338 -22.15 -18.33 -14.01
CA GLY A 338 -21.12 -18.60 -14.99
C GLY A 338 -21.58 -19.58 -16.05
N VAL A 339 -20.76 -19.72 -17.10
CA VAL A 339 -21.03 -20.63 -18.21
C VAL A 339 -20.32 -21.95 -17.99
N VAL A 340 -21.03 -23.05 -18.10
CA VAL A 340 -20.45 -24.41 -18.03
C VAL A 340 -19.52 -24.62 -19.20
N GLN A 341 -18.25 -24.81 -18.92
CA GLN A 341 -17.22 -25.10 -19.93
C GLN A 341 -17.09 -26.59 -20.22
N THR A 342 -17.04 -27.39 -19.14
CA THR A 342 -16.94 -28.85 -19.25
C THR A 342 -17.78 -29.50 -18.16
N SER A 343 -18.30 -30.68 -18.46
CA SER A 343 -18.97 -31.53 -17.49
C SER A 343 -18.40 -32.95 -17.65
N SER A 344 -17.89 -33.54 -16.59
CA SER A 344 -17.31 -34.87 -16.58
C SER A 344 -17.88 -35.73 -15.47
N ARG A 345 -18.03 -37.02 -15.72
CA ARG A 345 -18.42 -38.03 -14.72
C ARG A 345 -17.30 -39.01 -14.54
N SER A 346 -16.90 -39.27 -13.30
CA SER A 346 -15.92 -40.27 -12.93
C SER A 346 -16.40 -41.17 -11.82
N LEU A 347 -16.01 -42.42 -11.83
CA LEU A 347 -16.24 -43.34 -10.71
C LEU A 347 -15.23 -43.04 -9.61
N THR A 348 -15.68 -42.93 -8.35
CA THR A 348 -14.76 -42.88 -7.21
C THR A 348 -14.32 -44.28 -6.82
N GLU A 349 -13.02 -44.47 -6.68
CA GLU A 349 -12.40 -45.77 -6.40
C GLU A 349 -12.68 -46.29 -4.98
N GLU A 350 -13.09 -45.46 -4.05
CA GLU A 350 -13.21 -45.86 -2.63
C GLU A 350 -14.40 -46.78 -2.28
N ASN A 351 -15.48 -46.80 -3.06
CA ASN A 351 -16.62 -47.71 -2.78
C ASN A 351 -17.32 -48.27 -4.02
N GLY A 352 -16.85 -48.06 -5.21
CA GLY A 352 -17.34 -48.67 -6.47
C GLY A 352 -18.80 -48.33 -6.87
N ALA A 353 -19.52 -47.53 -6.10
CA ALA A 353 -20.93 -47.21 -6.29
C ALA A 353 -21.21 -45.73 -6.51
N ASP A 354 -20.31 -44.81 -6.21
CA ASP A 354 -20.56 -43.40 -6.35
C ASP A 354 -19.94 -42.78 -7.59
N VAL A 355 -20.77 -42.14 -8.40
CA VAL A 355 -20.35 -41.35 -9.57
C VAL A 355 -20.14 -39.92 -9.10
N LEU A 356 -18.87 -39.47 -9.15
CA LEU A 356 -18.55 -38.07 -8.97
C LEU A 356 -18.79 -37.34 -10.29
N GLN A 357 -19.64 -36.35 -10.30
CA GLN A 357 -19.82 -35.44 -11.42
C GLN A 357 -19.15 -34.12 -11.09
N SER A 358 -18.18 -33.70 -11.91
CA SER A 358 -17.56 -32.39 -11.82
C SER A 358 -17.91 -31.52 -13.01
N VAL A 359 -18.14 -30.26 -12.74
CA VAL A 359 -18.50 -29.25 -13.74
C VAL A 359 -17.49 -28.10 -13.63
N GLN A 360 -16.89 -27.73 -14.74
CA GLN A 360 -16.11 -26.51 -14.80
C GLN A 360 -16.99 -25.37 -15.29
N VAL A 361 -17.01 -24.29 -14.50
CA VAL A 361 -17.82 -23.10 -14.75
C VAL A 361 -16.91 -21.89 -14.87
N ALA A 362 -16.93 -21.21 -16.01
CA ALA A 362 -16.35 -19.88 -16.16
C ALA A 362 -17.30 -18.88 -15.53
N CYS A 363 -16.93 -18.36 -14.36
CA CYS A 363 -17.79 -17.46 -13.59
C CYS A 363 -17.66 -16.01 -14.06
N THR A 364 -18.69 -15.22 -13.79
CA THR A 364 -18.74 -13.78 -14.14
C THR A 364 -17.66 -12.92 -13.50
N ASP A 365 -17.03 -13.43 -12.44
CA ASP A 365 -15.86 -12.81 -11.79
C ASP A 365 -14.51 -13.11 -12.48
N GLY A 366 -14.55 -13.78 -13.65
CA GLY A 366 -13.38 -14.14 -14.43
C GLY A 366 -12.63 -15.37 -13.93
N VAL A 367 -13.15 -16.08 -12.92
CA VAL A 367 -12.52 -17.27 -12.37
C VAL A 367 -13.23 -18.52 -12.90
N THR A 368 -12.47 -19.48 -13.43
CA THR A 368 -13.01 -20.82 -13.74
C THR A 368 -12.98 -21.68 -12.48
N ARG A 369 -14.17 -22.17 -12.07
CA ARG A 369 -14.34 -23.02 -10.91
C ARG A 369 -14.70 -24.45 -11.33
N THR A 370 -14.11 -25.43 -10.63
CA THR A 370 -14.54 -26.83 -10.73
C THR A 370 -15.44 -27.13 -9.52
N VAL A 371 -16.67 -27.49 -9.78
CA VAL A 371 -17.68 -27.78 -8.76
C VAL A 371 -18.12 -29.22 -8.87
N ASN A 372 -18.12 -29.95 -7.75
CA ASN A 372 -18.71 -31.28 -7.70
C ASN A 372 -20.23 -31.13 -7.51
N VAL A 373 -20.99 -31.71 -8.38
CA VAL A 373 -22.46 -31.59 -8.40
C VAL A 373 -23.12 -32.96 -8.28
N ASP A 374 -24.39 -32.94 -7.87
CA ASP A 374 -25.18 -34.17 -7.75
C ASP A 374 -25.28 -34.84 -9.13
N LYS A 375 -25.10 -36.16 -9.14
CA LYS A 375 -25.18 -37.03 -10.33
C LYS A 375 -26.49 -37.02 -11.06
N SER A 376 -27.59 -36.62 -10.36
CA SER A 376 -28.91 -36.49 -10.96
C SER A 376 -29.10 -35.22 -11.79
N LEU A 377 -28.21 -34.25 -11.61
CA LEU A 377 -28.28 -32.99 -12.33
C LEU A 377 -27.58 -33.10 -13.68
N ASN A 378 -28.11 -32.42 -14.69
CA ASN A 378 -27.54 -32.37 -16.01
C ASN A 378 -27.07 -30.94 -16.28
N PHE A 379 -25.77 -30.79 -16.58
CA PHE A 379 -25.14 -29.50 -16.86
C PHE A 379 -24.52 -29.54 -18.26
N PRO A 380 -25.29 -29.26 -19.30
CA PRO A 380 -24.75 -29.17 -20.67
C PRO A 380 -23.74 -28.03 -20.78
N THR A 381 -22.69 -28.21 -21.58
CA THR A 381 -21.73 -27.17 -21.92
C THR A 381 -22.45 -25.97 -22.54
N GLY A 382 -22.10 -24.75 -22.12
CA GLY A 382 -22.72 -23.52 -22.59
C GLY A 382 -23.96 -23.08 -21.80
N TRP A 383 -24.37 -23.81 -20.78
CA TRP A 383 -25.44 -23.37 -19.87
C TRP A 383 -24.96 -22.31 -18.89
N LEU A 384 -25.82 -21.35 -18.60
CA LEU A 384 -25.66 -20.31 -17.57
C LEU A 384 -26.21 -20.78 -16.23
#